data_11bba4d2a6de13ade62a7b1572902147
#
_entry.id   11bba4d2a6de13ade62a7b1572902147
#
_cell.length_a   1.000
_cell.length_b   1.000
_cell.length_c   1.000
_cell.angle_alpha   90.00
_cell.angle_beta   90.00
_cell.angle_gamma   90.00
#
_symmetry.space_group_name_H-M   'P 1'
#
loop_
_entity.id
_entity.type
_entity.pdbx_description
1 polymer ?
#
loop_
_entity_poly.entity_id
_entity_poly.type
_entity_poly.pdbx_seq_one_letter_code
_entity_poly.pdbx_strand_id
1 'polypeptide(L)'
;MNQPANSRFKFLPQLNDLERTEWLSSRQKFHSELASEHFNADTLQDKFLRAIAAERLLPIKEVLESFEFFARIRKSTRTNTVADLCCGHGLLGILFAMFERNVGRVFLIDQNEPESRQKLLAVAEDVAPWIAEKIDNRAEKISLEDDWIEPGMAIVSAHACGVLSDLCIDIAIKSGGPIAILPCCYPRSACEAPLSLQTQFGLETAFDIHRTYRLEAAGYRIRWGSIPAEITPMNRIIYGAIGKVA
;
A
#
# COMPACT_ATOMS: atom_id res chain seq x y z
N MET A 1 10.37 26.25 -8.15
CA MET A 1 10.87 24.87 -8.30
C MET A 1 9.68 24.02 -8.73
N ASN A 2 9.67 23.47 -9.94
CA ASN A 2 8.57 22.60 -10.39
C ASN A 2 8.56 21.34 -9.53
N GLN A 3 7.50 21.14 -8.74
CA GLN A 3 7.27 19.86 -8.08
C GLN A 3 7.20 18.75 -9.14
N PRO A 4 7.86 17.62 -8.95
CA PRO A 4 7.77 16.53 -9.90
C PRO A 4 6.31 16.09 -10.04
N ALA A 5 5.89 15.72 -11.26
CA ALA A 5 4.52 15.32 -11.63
C ALA A 5 3.91 14.19 -10.75
N ASN A 6 4.68 13.60 -9.84
CA ASN A 6 4.28 12.56 -8.89
C ASN A 6 3.72 13.09 -7.56
N SER A 7 3.76 14.40 -7.29
CA SER A 7 3.32 14.99 -6.01
C SER A 7 1.81 15.21 -5.92
N ARG A 8 1.07 15.12 -7.02
CA ARG A 8 -0.38 15.34 -7.01
C ARG A 8 -1.17 14.11 -6.56
N PHE A 9 -2.27 14.36 -5.85
CA PHE A 9 -3.25 13.33 -5.51
C PHE A 9 -3.87 12.76 -6.80
N LYS A 10 -3.85 11.43 -6.95
CA LYS A 10 -4.35 10.73 -8.14
C LYS A 10 -5.72 10.11 -7.91
N PHE A 11 -5.95 9.56 -6.72
CA PHE A 11 -7.24 8.97 -6.37
C PHE A 11 -8.20 10.00 -5.77
N LEU A 12 -7.64 11.00 -5.11
CA LEU A 12 -8.35 12.07 -4.41
C LEU A 12 -8.02 13.43 -5.02
N PRO A 13 -8.35 13.67 -6.33
CA PRO A 13 -7.90 14.86 -7.06
C PRO A 13 -8.40 16.18 -6.46
N GLN A 14 -9.54 16.18 -5.74
CA GLN A 14 -10.05 17.33 -5.01
C GLN A 14 -9.10 17.86 -3.94
N LEU A 15 -8.15 17.05 -3.48
CA LEU A 15 -7.13 17.48 -2.50
C LEU A 15 -5.95 18.24 -3.15
N ASN A 16 -5.91 18.36 -4.47
CA ASN A 16 -4.86 19.10 -5.15
C ASN A 16 -4.99 20.62 -5.04
N ASP A 17 -6.19 21.11 -4.76
CA ASP A 17 -6.52 22.54 -4.74
C ASP A 17 -6.71 23.07 -3.32
N LEU A 18 -6.22 22.34 -2.31
CA LEU A 18 -6.31 22.75 -0.91
C LEU A 18 -5.34 23.90 -0.60
N GLU A 19 -5.84 24.93 0.06
CA GLU A 19 -5.03 26.03 0.61
C GLU A 19 -4.26 25.60 1.88
N ARG A 20 -4.82 24.64 2.64
CA ARG A 20 -4.26 24.13 3.89
C ARG A 20 -4.09 22.63 3.82
N THR A 21 -2.87 22.15 4.01
CA THR A 21 -2.49 20.74 3.85
C THR A 21 -1.99 20.09 5.13
N GLU A 22 -1.91 20.84 6.24
CA GLU A 22 -1.30 20.36 7.49
C GLU A 22 -2.04 19.16 8.09
N TRP A 23 -3.34 19.06 7.84
CA TRP A 23 -4.16 17.94 8.33
C TRP A 23 -3.94 16.64 7.57
N LEU A 24 -3.39 16.67 6.35
CA LEU A 24 -3.16 15.49 5.50
C LEU A 24 -2.21 14.45 6.17
N SER A 25 -1.27 14.93 6.99
CA SER A 25 -0.33 14.08 7.75
C SER A 25 -0.82 13.75 9.16
N SER A 26 -2.06 14.12 9.51
CA SER A 26 -2.58 13.97 10.86
C SER A 26 -2.79 12.51 11.26
N ARG A 27 -2.39 12.17 12.49
CA ARG A 27 -2.68 10.89 13.14
C ARG A 27 -4.03 10.87 13.87
N GLN A 28 -4.77 11.97 13.83
CA GLN A 28 -6.14 11.98 14.36
C GLN A 28 -7.02 11.06 13.52
N LYS A 29 -8.06 10.53 14.15
CA LYS A 29 -9.04 9.68 13.46
C LYS A 29 -9.78 10.49 12.39
N PHE A 30 -9.90 9.93 11.19
CA PHE A 30 -10.70 10.48 10.12
C PHE A 30 -12.16 10.56 10.58
N HIS A 31 -12.81 11.70 10.42
CA HIS A 31 -14.12 11.99 11.02
C HIS A 31 -15.07 12.63 10.02
N SER A 32 -16.38 12.57 10.34
CA SER A 32 -17.46 12.90 9.42
C SER A 32 -17.46 14.33 8.92
N GLU A 33 -17.07 15.33 9.74
CA GLU A 33 -17.00 16.72 9.35
C GLU A 33 -16.00 16.91 8.19
N LEU A 34 -14.78 16.37 8.36
CA LEU A 34 -13.73 16.44 7.33
C LEU A 34 -14.14 15.67 6.06
N ALA A 35 -14.77 14.50 6.24
CA ALA A 35 -15.25 13.71 5.09
C ALA A 35 -16.35 14.43 4.31
N SER A 36 -17.28 15.08 5.00
CA SER A 36 -18.37 15.84 4.36
C SER A 36 -17.89 17.08 3.64
N GLU A 37 -16.78 17.69 4.09
CA GLU A 37 -16.18 18.85 3.45
C GLU A 37 -15.51 18.48 2.11
N HIS A 38 -14.82 17.36 2.04
CA HIS A 38 -13.95 17.03 0.91
C HIS A 38 -14.44 15.87 0.03
N PHE A 39 -15.33 14.99 0.54
CA PHE A 39 -15.73 13.73 -0.11
C PHE A 39 -17.28 13.61 -0.14
N ASN A 40 -17.93 14.51 -0.85
CA ASN A 40 -19.41 14.61 -0.85
C ASN A 40 -20.07 14.11 -2.15
N ALA A 41 -19.31 13.61 -3.12
CA ALA A 41 -19.86 13.07 -4.35
C ALA A 41 -20.57 11.72 -4.14
N ASP A 42 -21.45 11.34 -5.08
CA ASP A 42 -22.14 10.04 -5.09
C ASP A 42 -21.32 8.94 -5.76
N THR A 43 -20.01 8.98 -5.57
CA THR A 43 -19.07 7.95 -6.05
C THR A 43 -18.88 6.87 -4.99
N LEU A 44 -18.53 5.65 -5.44
CA LEU A 44 -18.17 4.55 -4.53
C LEU A 44 -17.03 4.95 -3.56
N GLN A 45 -16.05 5.66 -4.08
CA GLN A 45 -14.91 6.19 -3.34
C GLN A 45 -15.36 7.11 -2.20
N ASP A 46 -16.18 8.11 -2.49
CA ASP A 46 -16.60 9.09 -1.50
C ASP A 46 -17.57 8.47 -0.48
N LYS A 47 -18.44 7.54 -0.91
CA LYS A 47 -19.29 6.75 -0.02
C LYS A 47 -18.46 5.96 0.98
N PHE A 48 -17.41 5.29 0.52
CA PHE A 48 -16.54 4.51 1.39
C PHE A 48 -15.75 5.40 2.35
N LEU A 49 -15.21 6.53 1.88
CA LEU A 49 -14.50 7.48 2.75
C LEU A 49 -15.42 8.04 3.85
N ARG A 50 -16.66 8.40 3.52
CA ARG A 50 -17.63 8.85 4.53
C ARG A 50 -17.99 7.76 5.52
N ALA A 51 -18.11 6.51 5.07
CA ALA A 51 -18.40 5.38 5.94
C ALA A 51 -17.24 5.10 6.92
N ILE A 52 -15.98 5.12 6.45
CA ILE A 52 -14.79 5.04 7.33
C ILE A 52 -14.79 6.18 8.36
N ALA A 53 -15.14 7.39 7.94
CA ALA A 53 -15.14 8.58 8.78
C ALA A 53 -16.24 8.56 9.84
N ALA A 54 -17.43 8.04 9.50
CA ALA A 54 -18.54 7.91 10.43
C ALA A 54 -18.20 7.04 11.64
N GLU A 55 -17.47 5.95 11.40
CA GLU A 55 -17.02 5.02 12.43
C GLU A 55 -15.66 5.41 13.06
N ARG A 56 -15.01 6.47 12.57
CA ARG A 56 -13.71 6.96 13.05
C ARG A 56 -12.66 5.84 13.15
N LEU A 57 -12.61 4.97 12.14
CA LEU A 57 -11.82 3.73 12.20
C LEU A 57 -10.31 3.98 12.15
N LEU A 58 -9.86 4.81 11.22
CA LEU A 58 -8.45 4.96 10.87
C LEU A 58 -7.96 6.40 11.04
N PRO A 59 -6.65 6.60 11.26
CA PRO A 59 -6.04 7.91 11.15
C PRO A 59 -6.17 8.49 9.73
N ILE A 60 -6.33 9.81 9.63
CA ILE A 60 -6.40 10.53 8.35
C ILE A 60 -5.23 10.16 7.44
N LYS A 61 -4.01 10.23 7.98
CA LYS A 61 -2.78 9.89 7.27
C LYS A 61 -2.84 8.50 6.64
N GLU A 62 -3.24 7.48 7.39
CA GLU A 62 -3.27 6.09 6.91
C GLU A 62 -4.33 5.87 5.83
N VAL A 63 -5.48 6.55 5.93
CA VAL A 63 -6.49 6.55 4.87
C VAL A 63 -5.91 7.11 3.59
N LEU A 64 -5.32 8.31 3.63
CA LEU A 64 -4.78 8.96 2.46
C LEU A 64 -3.58 8.21 1.86
N GLU A 65 -2.69 7.66 2.69
CA GLU A 65 -1.57 6.81 2.25
C GLU A 65 -2.08 5.61 1.45
N SER A 66 -3.07 4.87 1.99
CA SER A 66 -3.60 3.67 1.34
C SER A 66 -4.27 3.98 0.01
N PHE A 67 -5.13 5.01 -0.06
CA PHE A 67 -5.80 5.41 -1.29
C PHE A 67 -4.80 5.87 -2.37
N GLU A 68 -3.83 6.70 -2.00
CA GLU A 68 -2.85 7.23 -2.94
C GLU A 68 -1.80 6.19 -3.34
N PHE A 69 -1.43 5.27 -2.47
CA PHE A 69 -0.59 4.14 -2.82
C PHE A 69 -1.31 3.22 -3.80
N PHE A 70 -2.55 2.80 -3.48
CA PHE A 70 -3.39 2.03 -4.37
C PHE A 70 -3.48 2.66 -5.77
N ALA A 71 -3.77 3.96 -5.87
CA ALA A 71 -3.90 4.66 -7.15
C ALA A 71 -2.67 4.52 -8.06
N ARG A 72 -1.48 4.46 -7.46
CA ARG A 72 -0.21 4.40 -8.19
C ARG A 72 0.15 3.01 -8.64
N ILE A 73 -0.22 2.00 -7.86
CA ILE A 73 0.21 0.62 -8.11
C ILE A 73 -0.86 -0.23 -8.81
N ARG A 74 -2.16 0.10 -8.68
CA ARG A 74 -3.27 -0.74 -9.12
C ARG A 74 -3.15 -1.28 -10.54
N LYS A 75 -2.61 -0.49 -11.48
CA LYS A 75 -2.47 -0.91 -12.88
C LYS A 75 -1.36 -1.94 -13.08
N SER A 76 -0.31 -1.90 -12.26
CA SER A 76 0.85 -2.80 -12.36
C SER A 76 0.71 -4.06 -11.52
N THR A 77 -0.18 -4.07 -10.52
CA THR A 77 -0.32 -5.17 -9.55
C THR A 77 -1.70 -5.86 -9.55
N ARG A 78 -2.59 -5.52 -10.47
CA ARG A 78 -3.91 -6.17 -10.59
C ARG A 78 -3.81 -7.53 -11.29
N THR A 79 -3.41 -8.54 -10.58
CA THR A 79 -3.49 -9.95 -10.98
C THR A 79 -4.80 -10.56 -10.44
N ASN A 80 -5.10 -11.81 -10.79
CA ASN A 80 -6.29 -12.49 -10.25
C ASN A 80 -6.24 -12.59 -8.71
N THR A 81 -5.05 -12.81 -8.16
CA THR A 81 -4.81 -12.90 -6.71
C THR A 81 -3.85 -11.79 -6.28
N VAL A 82 -4.20 -11.06 -5.23
CA VAL A 82 -3.37 -10.03 -4.60
C VAL A 82 -3.19 -10.35 -3.13
N ALA A 83 -1.98 -10.28 -2.60
CA ALA A 83 -1.72 -10.39 -1.16
C ALA A 83 -1.25 -9.04 -0.61
N ASP A 84 -2.00 -8.49 0.34
CA ASP A 84 -1.62 -7.35 1.16
C ASP A 84 -0.94 -7.87 2.42
N LEU A 85 0.40 -7.79 2.43
CA LEU A 85 1.24 -8.36 3.49
C LEU A 85 1.57 -7.31 4.54
N CYS A 86 1.57 -7.74 5.81
CA CYS A 86 1.67 -6.83 6.96
C CYS A 86 0.60 -5.75 6.89
N CYS A 87 -0.62 -6.16 6.56
CA CYS A 87 -1.70 -5.29 6.11
C CYS A 87 -2.30 -4.41 7.22
N GLY A 88 -1.97 -4.65 8.51
CA GLY A 88 -2.51 -3.91 9.64
C GLY A 88 -4.05 -3.88 9.61
N HIS A 89 -4.61 -2.75 9.24
CA HIS A 89 -6.07 -2.57 9.11
C HIS A 89 -6.66 -3.15 7.81
N GLY A 90 -5.83 -3.53 6.84
CA GLY A 90 -6.26 -4.16 5.59
C GLY A 90 -6.83 -3.19 4.54
N LEU A 91 -6.74 -1.89 4.73
CA LEU A 91 -7.37 -0.92 3.82
C LEU A 91 -6.86 -1.04 2.39
N LEU A 92 -5.57 -1.25 2.18
CA LEU A 92 -5.00 -1.38 0.83
C LEU A 92 -5.59 -2.58 0.08
N GLY A 93 -5.63 -3.77 0.70
CA GLY A 93 -6.24 -4.95 0.10
C GLY A 93 -7.74 -4.78 -0.14
N ILE A 94 -8.47 -4.16 0.78
CA ILE A 94 -9.88 -3.82 0.61
C ILE A 94 -10.08 -2.93 -0.64
N LEU A 95 -9.21 -1.95 -0.89
CA LEU A 95 -9.28 -1.11 -2.10
C LEU A 95 -9.10 -1.95 -3.39
N PHE A 96 -8.23 -2.96 -3.39
CA PHE A 96 -8.14 -3.89 -4.52
C PHE A 96 -9.42 -4.68 -4.73
N ALA A 97 -10.01 -5.23 -3.67
CA ALA A 97 -11.27 -5.97 -3.75
C ALA A 97 -12.43 -5.12 -4.27
N MET A 98 -12.49 -3.85 -3.85
CA MET A 98 -13.56 -2.91 -4.24
C MET A 98 -13.43 -2.38 -5.66
N PHE A 99 -12.23 -1.95 -6.07
CA PHE A 99 -12.03 -1.14 -7.27
C PHE A 99 -11.42 -1.90 -8.45
N GLU A 100 -10.86 -3.11 -8.25
CA GLU A 100 -10.31 -3.92 -9.34
C GLU A 100 -11.19 -5.12 -9.63
N ARG A 101 -11.96 -5.03 -10.74
CA ARG A 101 -12.89 -6.09 -11.15
C ARG A 101 -12.19 -7.41 -11.51
N ASN A 102 -10.98 -7.33 -12.04
CA ASN A 102 -10.17 -8.49 -12.45
C ASN A 102 -9.47 -9.19 -11.28
N VAL A 103 -9.51 -8.59 -10.08
CA VAL A 103 -9.02 -9.24 -8.86
C VAL A 103 -10.13 -10.12 -8.32
N GLY A 104 -9.91 -11.43 -8.35
CA GLY A 104 -10.85 -12.43 -7.85
C GLY A 104 -10.61 -12.79 -6.38
N ARG A 105 -9.36 -12.67 -5.89
CA ARG A 105 -9.02 -12.99 -4.51
C ARG A 105 -8.02 -11.99 -3.92
N VAL A 106 -8.23 -11.61 -2.68
CA VAL A 106 -7.35 -10.73 -1.92
C VAL A 106 -7.06 -11.35 -0.57
N PHE A 107 -5.79 -11.65 -0.31
CA PHE A 107 -5.32 -12.02 1.01
C PHE A 107 -4.99 -10.77 1.83
N LEU A 108 -5.56 -10.68 3.03
CA LEU A 108 -5.18 -9.71 4.06
C LEU A 108 -4.40 -10.44 5.13
N ILE A 109 -3.07 -10.28 5.17
CA ILE A 109 -2.22 -11.07 6.06
C ILE A 109 -1.43 -10.16 7.00
N ASP A 110 -1.61 -10.35 8.29
CA ASP A 110 -0.83 -9.73 9.35
C ASP A 110 -0.87 -10.61 10.61
N GLN A 111 0.22 -10.69 11.34
CA GLN A 111 0.28 -11.45 12.60
C GLN A 111 -0.73 -10.95 13.66
N ASN A 112 -1.10 -9.66 13.57
CA ASN A 112 -2.08 -9.05 14.44
C ASN A 112 -3.34 -8.73 13.64
N GLU A 113 -4.50 -9.00 14.23
CA GLU A 113 -5.77 -8.59 13.68
C GLU A 113 -6.39 -7.53 14.61
N PRO A 114 -6.17 -6.23 14.34
CA PRO A 114 -6.75 -5.17 15.13
C PRO A 114 -8.28 -5.15 14.97
N GLU A 115 -9.01 -4.81 16.02
CA GLU A 115 -10.48 -4.69 15.99
C GLU A 115 -10.98 -3.76 14.86
N SER A 116 -10.18 -2.74 14.54
CA SER A 116 -10.47 -1.84 13.42
C SER A 116 -10.46 -2.52 12.04
N ARG A 117 -9.76 -3.67 11.85
CA ARG A 117 -9.82 -4.42 10.60
C ARG A 117 -11.20 -5.05 10.41
N GLN A 118 -11.74 -5.70 11.43
CA GLN A 118 -13.06 -6.32 11.37
C GLN A 118 -14.15 -5.27 11.12
N LYS A 119 -14.08 -4.14 11.82
CA LYS A 119 -15.00 -3.00 11.59
C LYS A 119 -14.86 -2.42 10.19
N LEU A 120 -13.64 -2.29 9.69
CA LEU A 120 -13.39 -1.77 8.35
C LEU A 120 -13.90 -2.71 7.26
N LEU A 121 -13.76 -4.02 7.43
CA LEU A 121 -14.34 -5.03 6.54
C LEU A 121 -15.87 -4.92 6.52
N ALA A 122 -16.52 -4.85 7.68
CA ALA A 122 -17.98 -4.70 7.75
C ALA A 122 -18.46 -3.41 7.03
N VAL A 123 -17.81 -2.28 7.27
CA VAL A 123 -18.10 -1.01 6.58
C VAL A 123 -17.88 -1.13 5.07
N ALA A 124 -16.84 -1.82 4.65
CA ALA A 124 -16.54 -2.01 3.24
C ALA A 124 -17.56 -2.93 2.54
N GLU A 125 -18.02 -3.98 3.21
CA GLU A 125 -19.06 -4.89 2.74
C GLU A 125 -20.43 -4.19 2.62
N ASP A 126 -20.77 -3.33 3.56
CA ASP A 126 -22.00 -2.51 3.49
C ASP A 126 -22.00 -1.60 2.26
N VAL A 127 -20.86 -1.03 1.91
CA VAL A 127 -20.71 -0.13 0.75
C VAL A 127 -20.54 -0.92 -0.56
N ALA A 128 -19.90 -2.08 -0.52
CA ALA A 128 -19.51 -2.89 -1.67
C ALA A 128 -19.66 -4.40 -1.38
N PRO A 129 -20.89 -4.94 -1.34
CA PRO A 129 -21.15 -6.33 -0.89
C PRO A 129 -20.36 -7.42 -1.62
N TRP A 130 -19.96 -7.16 -2.88
CA TRP A 130 -19.17 -8.12 -3.69
C TRP A 130 -17.77 -8.41 -3.17
N ILE A 131 -17.26 -7.64 -2.20
CA ILE A 131 -15.92 -7.89 -1.65
C ILE A 131 -15.89 -9.09 -0.72
N ALA A 132 -17.00 -9.45 -0.09
CA ALA A 132 -17.10 -10.57 0.84
C ALA A 132 -16.61 -11.90 0.23
N GLU A 133 -16.89 -12.11 -1.05
CA GLU A 133 -16.47 -13.32 -1.77
C GLU A 133 -14.99 -13.28 -2.20
N LYS A 134 -14.33 -12.12 -2.12
CA LYS A 134 -12.96 -11.95 -2.59
C LYS A 134 -11.93 -11.97 -1.48
N ILE A 135 -12.29 -11.58 -0.26
CA ILE A 135 -11.33 -11.36 0.83
C ILE A 135 -11.11 -12.64 1.64
N ASP A 136 -9.83 -12.99 1.75
CA ASP A 136 -9.32 -14.03 2.64
C ASP A 136 -8.49 -13.34 3.74
N ASN A 137 -9.08 -13.22 4.94
CA ASN A 137 -8.46 -12.50 6.07
C ASN A 137 -7.75 -13.49 7.00
N ARG A 138 -6.45 -13.29 7.20
CA ARG A 138 -5.59 -14.18 7.97
C ARG A 138 -4.81 -13.46 9.06
N ALA A 139 -4.93 -13.95 10.29
CA ALA A 139 -4.15 -13.50 11.44
C ALA A 139 -2.93 -14.42 11.62
N GLU A 140 -1.90 -14.26 10.79
CA GLU A 140 -0.71 -15.11 10.79
C GLU A 140 0.55 -14.32 10.41
N LYS A 141 1.71 -14.85 10.80
CA LYS A 141 3.01 -14.31 10.36
C LYS A 141 3.27 -14.76 8.93
N ILE A 142 3.79 -13.84 8.12
CA ILE A 142 4.23 -14.19 6.78
C ILE A 142 5.53 -15.02 6.81
N SER A 143 5.62 -16.02 5.95
CA SER A 143 6.78 -16.90 5.78
C SER A 143 6.94 -17.30 4.32
N LEU A 144 8.15 -17.64 3.92
CA LEU A 144 8.39 -18.24 2.59
C LEU A 144 7.80 -19.65 2.44
N GLU A 145 7.52 -20.34 3.55
CA GLU A 145 6.98 -21.70 3.55
C GLU A 145 5.45 -21.73 3.49
N ASP A 146 4.80 -20.56 3.43
CA ASP A 146 3.35 -20.49 3.44
C ASP A 146 2.73 -21.10 2.17
N ASP A 147 1.64 -21.83 2.34
CA ASP A 147 0.93 -22.55 1.29
C ASP A 147 0.00 -21.66 0.44
N TRP A 148 -0.33 -20.46 0.93
CA TRP A 148 -1.12 -19.48 0.18
C TRP A 148 -0.33 -18.75 -0.92
N ILE A 149 1.00 -18.93 -0.99
CA ILE A 149 1.83 -18.28 -2.01
C ILE A 149 1.57 -18.94 -3.38
N GLU A 150 0.76 -18.29 -4.18
CA GLU A 150 0.37 -18.76 -5.52
C GLU A 150 1.31 -18.20 -6.61
N PRO A 151 1.63 -18.98 -7.67
CA PRO A 151 2.39 -18.48 -8.81
C PRO A 151 1.71 -17.29 -9.49
N GLY A 152 2.44 -16.22 -9.71
CA GLY A 152 1.96 -15.02 -10.41
C GLY A 152 1.08 -14.09 -9.60
N MET A 153 0.82 -14.36 -8.31
CA MET A 153 0.07 -13.47 -7.45
C MET A 153 0.84 -12.17 -7.20
N ALA A 154 0.13 -11.05 -7.12
CA ALA A 154 0.74 -9.77 -6.77
C ALA A 154 0.97 -9.65 -5.27
N ILE A 155 2.13 -9.13 -4.89
CA ILE A 155 2.46 -8.80 -3.51
C ILE A 155 2.43 -7.29 -3.34
N VAL A 156 1.61 -6.81 -2.41
CA VAL A 156 1.56 -5.40 -2.04
C VAL A 156 1.75 -5.25 -0.54
N SER A 157 2.40 -4.18 -0.11
CA SER A 157 2.55 -3.86 1.30
C SER A 157 2.76 -2.37 1.51
N ALA A 158 1.92 -1.77 2.34
CA ALA A 158 2.14 -0.46 2.93
C ALA A 158 2.55 -0.68 4.40
N HIS A 159 3.70 -0.19 4.85
CA HIS A 159 4.11 -0.29 6.26
C HIS A 159 4.69 -1.64 6.74
N ALA A 160 5.13 -2.53 5.86
CA ALA A 160 6.01 -3.62 6.29
C ALA A 160 7.32 -3.04 6.84
N CYS A 161 7.48 -3.07 8.17
CA CYS A 161 8.60 -2.39 8.83
C CYS A 161 9.90 -3.19 8.75
N GLY A 162 10.99 -2.51 8.42
CA GLY A 162 12.34 -3.07 8.47
C GLY A 162 12.51 -4.30 7.58
N VAL A 163 12.91 -5.41 8.18
CA VAL A 163 13.14 -6.70 7.50
C VAL A 163 11.87 -7.31 6.89
N LEU A 164 10.68 -6.92 7.34
CA LEU A 164 9.44 -7.41 6.75
C LEU A 164 9.25 -6.94 5.31
N SER A 165 9.74 -5.74 4.95
CA SER A 165 9.77 -5.32 3.54
C SER A 165 10.63 -6.25 2.69
N ASP A 166 11.74 -6.73 3.24
CA ASP A 166 12.65 -7.64 2.55
C ASP A 166 12.04 -9.04 2.41
N LEU A 167 11.30 -9.50 3.42
CA LEU A 167 10.53 -10.75 3.33
C LEU A 167 9.38 -10.63 2.30
N CYS A 168 8.71 -9.49 2.20
CA CYS A 168 7.72 -9.25 1.12
C CYS A 168 8.38 -9.37 -0.27
N ILE A 169 9.61 -8.88 -0.42
CA ILE A 169 10.40 -9.03 -1.66
C ILE A 169 10.68 -10.51 -1.95
N ASP A 170 11.11 -11.28 -0.95
CA ASP A 170 11.42 -12.71 -1.12
C ASP A 170 10.16 -13.50 -1.50
N ILE A 171 9.02 -13.20 -0.87
CA ILE A 171 7.73 -13.80 -1.24
C ILE A 171 7.33 -13.43 -2.68
N ALA A 172 7.54 -12.19 -3.10
CA ALA A 172 7.26 -11.77 -4.47
C ALA A 172 8.14 -12.52 -5.48
N ILE A 173 9.43 -12.68 -5.18
CA ILE A 173 10.37 -13.45 -6.00
C ILE A 173 9.92 -14.91 -6.09
N LYS A 174 9.49 -15.54 -4.98
CA LYS A 174 8.96 -16.91 -4.97
C LYS A 174 7.70 -17.03 -5.80
N SER A 175 6.75 -16.07 -5.69
CA SER A 175 5.50 -16.10 -6.46
C SER A 175 5.73 -15.83 -7.96
N GLY A 176 6.75 -15.07 -8.31
CA GLY A 176 6.99 -14.58 -9.67
C GLY A 176 5.97 -13.53 -10.15
N GLY A 177 5.13 -13.03 -9.28
CA GLY A 177 4.13 -12.00 -9.58
C GLY A 177 4.64 -10.57 -9.41
N PRO A 178 3.81 -9.57 -9.74
CA PRO A 178 4.17 -8.17 -9.51
C PRO A 178 4.34 -7.85 -8.03
N ILE A 179 5.18 -6.86 -7.73
CA ILE A 179 5.38 -6.32 -6.38
C ILE A 179 5.17 -4.82 -6.33
N ALA A 180 4.63 -4.33 -5.22
CA ALA A 180 4.68 -2.92 -4.85
C ALA A 180 4.76 -2.77 -3.33
N ILE A 181 5.76 -2.05 -2.86
CA ILE A 181 5.95 -1.75 -1.43
C ILE A 181 6.09 -0.24 -1.20
N LEU A 182 5.59 0.21 -0.05
CA LEU A 182 5.76 1.56 0.49
C LEU A 182 6.50 1.45 1.84
N PRO A 183 7.85 1.35 1.84
CA PRO A 183 8.62 1.17 3.05
C PRO A 183 8.54 2.41 3.96
N CYS A 184 8.39 2.21 5.27
CA CYS A 184 8.28 3.30 6.24
C CYS A 184 9.37 3.30 7.32
N CYS A 185 10.09 2.21 7.51
CA CYS A 185 11.11 2.04 8.55
C CYS A 185 12.39 1.45 7.98
N TYR A 186 13.52 2.05 8.39
CA TYR A 186 14.85 1.70 7.89
C TYR A 186 15.83 1.49 9.05
N PRO A 187 15.77 0.34 9.77
CA PRO A 187 16.65 0.08 10.90
C PRO A 187 18.08 -0.15 10.41
N ARG A 188 19.03 0.65 10.91
CA ARG A 188 20.44 0.59 10.51
C ARG A 188 21.04 -0.81 10.64
N SER A 189 20.65 -1.56 11.68
CA SER A 189 21.11 -2.93 11.93
C SER A 189 20.69 -3.95 10.87
N ALA A 190 19.67 -3.66 10.08
CA ALA A 190 19.17 -4.52 9.00
C ALA A 190 19.56 -4.04 7.60
N CYS A 191 20.43 -3.00 7.51
CA CYS A 191 20.85 -2.47 6.21
C CYS A 191 21.96 -3.31 5.61
N GLU A 192 21.67 -4.03 4.54
CA GLU A 192 22.65 -4.81 3.77
C GLU A 192 23.32 -4.02 2.62
N ALA A 193 22.85 -2.77 2.39
CA ALA A 193 23.45 -1.92 1.38
C ALA A 193 24.91 -1.57 1.73
N PRO A 194 25.82 -1.47 0.74
CA PRO A 194 27.21 -1.05 0.95
C PRO A 194 27.32 0.26 1.73
N LEU A 195 28.30 0.34 2.63
CA LEU A 195 28.53 1.51 3.49
C LEU A 195 28.72 2.79 2.66
N SER A 196 29.37 2.69 1.51
CA SER A 196 29.56 3.80 0.57
C SER A 196 28.22 4.40 0.09
N LEU A 197 27.22 3.55 -0.19
CA LEU A 197 25.87 4.03 -0.55
C LEU A 197 25.18 4.68 0.65
N GLN A 198 25.28 4.08 1.84
CA GLN A 198 24.70 4.64 3.06
C GLN A 198 25.28 6.01 3.38
N THR A 199 26.59 6.19 3.20
CA THR A 199 27.28 7.47 3.45
C THR A 199 26.93 8.53 2.41
N GLN A 200 26.84 8.14 1.12
CA GLN A 200 26.61 9.08 0.03
C GLN A 200 25.15 9.50 -0.12
N PHE A 201 24.20 8.57 0.04
CA PHE A 201 22.78 8.78 -0.27
C PHE A 201 21.86 8.76 0.96
N GLY A 202 22.41 8.50 2.14
CA GLY A 202 21.65 8.27 3.36
C GLY A 202 21.10 6.85 3.46
N LEU A 203 20.73 6.46 4.67
CA LEU A 203 20.32 5.09 5.01
C LEU A 203 19.10 4.62 4.20
N GLU A 204 18.05 5.42 4.17
CA GLU A 204 16.77 5.10 3.51
C GLU A 204 16.94 4.85 2.01
N THR A 205 17.68 5.74 1.34
CA THR A 205 17.93 5.61 -0.10
C THR A 205 18.83 4.41 -0.40
N ALA A 206 19.84 4.16 0.43
CA ALA A 206 20.71 3.01 0.28
C ALA A 206 19.96 1.68 0.42
N PHE A 207 19.04 1.56 1.38
CA PHE A 207 18.15 0.40 1.50
C PHE A 207 17.34 0.17 0.23
N ASP A 208 16.69 1.22 -0.28
CA ASP A 208 15.80 1.09 -1.43
C ASP A 208 16.57 0.81 -2.73
N ILE A 209 17.80 1.33 -2.87
CA ILE A 209 18.71 0.94 -3.95
C ILE A 209 19.05 -0.55 -3.84
N HIS A 210 19.40 -1.05 -2.66
CA HIS A 210 19.73 -2.45 -2.44
C HIS A 210 18.54 -3.37 -2.77
N ARG A 211 17.35 -3.03 -2.29
CA ARG A 211 16.09 -3.73 -2.61
C ARG A 211 15.82 -3.76 -4.11
N THR A 212 16.06 -2.65 -4.80
CA THR A 212 15.92 -2.56 -6.25
C THR A 212 16.85 -3.55 -6.95
N TYR A 213 18.13 -3.59 -6.58
CA TYR A 213 19.08 -4.53 -7.17
C TYR A 213 18.72 -5.99 -6.89
N ARG A 214 18.22 -6.33 -5.70
CA ARG A 214 17.74 -7.69 -5.39
C ARG A 214 16.63 -8.11 -6.34
N LEU A 215 15.64 -7.24 -6.55
CA LEU A 215 14.53 -7.51 -7.46
C LEU A 215 14.98 -7.60 -8.92
N GLU A 216 15.87 -6.70 -9.37
CA GLU A 216 16.42 -6.73 -10.73
C GLU A 216 17.25 -7.99 -10.99
N ALA A 217 18.04 -8.45 -10.02
CA ALA A 217 18.76 -9.71 -10.08
C ALA A 217 17.82 -10.93 -10.21
N ALA A 218 16.59 -10.83 -9.70
CA ALA A 218 15.54 -11.82 -9.87
C ALA A 218 14.71 -11.64 -11.16
N GLY A 219 15.11 -10.75 -12.08
CA GLY A 219 14.46 -10.54 -13.38
C GLY A 219 13.33 -9.53 -13.38
N TYR A 220 13.13 -8.78 -12.32
CA TYR A 220 12.13 -7.71 -12.27
C TYR A 220 12.58 -6.46 -13.01
N ARG A 221 11.65 -5.75 -13.61
CA ARG A 221 11.82 -4.37 -14.08
C ARG A 221 11.22 -3.43 -13.05
N ILE A 222 12.08 -2.77 -12.29
CA ILE A 222 11.69 -1.93 -11.16
C ILE A 222 11.54 -0.47 -11.58
N ARG A 223 10.56 0.17 -10.96
CA ARG A 223 10.32 1.62 -11.01
C ARG A 223 10.16 2.15 -9.61
N TRP A 224 10.59 3.37 -9.42
CA TRP A 224 10.30 4.15 -8.23
C TRP A 224 9.16 5.12 -8.51
N GLY A 225 8.31 5.30 -7.54
CA GLY A 225 7.25 6.30 -7.53
C GLY A 225 7.15 6.96 -6.16
N SER A 226 6.16 7.80 -5.97
CA SER A 226 5.87 8.40 -4.67
C SER A 226 4.39 8.71 -4.53
N ILE A 227 3.89 8.69 -3.30
CA ILE A 227 2.65 9.36 -2.92
C ILE A 227 2.95 10.82 -2.56
N PRO A 228 1.94 11.71 -2.40
CA PRO A 228 2.17 13.09 -2.01
C PRO A 228 2.95 13.21 -0.72
N ALA A 229 3.99 14.06 -0.71
CA ALA A 229 4.85 14.26 0.46
C ALA A 229 4.11 14.95 1.62
N GLU A 230 3.02 15.63 1.32
CA GLU A 230 2.12 16.27 2.28
C GLU A 230 1.45 15.24 3.21
N ILE A 231 1.30 13.98 2.76
CA ILE A 231 0.78 12.88 3.59
C ILE A 231 1.87 12.34 4.51
N THR A 232 3.06 12.11 3.95
CA THR A 232 4.17 11.48 4.68
C THR A 232 5.52 11.76 4.01
N PRO A 233 6.59 12.02 4.78
CA PRO A 233 7.94 12.10 4.22
C PRO A 233 8.45 10.74 3.71
N MET A 234 7.97 9.62 4.30
CA MET A 234 8.29 8.25 3.87
C MET A 234 7.35 7.84 2.72
N ASN A 235 7.46 8.52 1.59
CA ASN A 235 6.48 8.46 0.50
C ASN A 235 6.93 7.67 -0.73
N ARG A 236 8.12 7.04 -0.68
CA ARG A 236 8.69 6.33 -1.83
C ARG A 236 8.03 4.98 -2.05
N ILE A 237 7.71 4.68 -3.29
CA ILE A 237 7.17 3.40 -3.73
C ILE A 237 8.22 2.68 -4.55
N ILE A 238 8.46 1.41 -4.26
CA ILE A 238 9.24 0.49 -5.10
C ILE A 238 8.24 -0.50 -5.70
N TYR A 239 8.15 -0.56 -7.02
CA TYR A 239 7.18 -1.43 -7.69
C TYR A 239 7.67 -1.92 -9.04
N GLY A 240 7.23 -3.10 -9.44
CA GLY A 240 7.58 -3.69 -10.71
C GLY A 240 7.02 -5.09 -10.90
N ALA A 241 7.40 -5.71 -12.02
CA ALA A 241 7.03 -7.08 -12.36
C ALA A 241 8.19 -7.74 -13.11
N ILE A 242 8.18 -9.08 -13.18
CA ILE A 242 9.13 -9.83 -14.01
C ILE A 242 9.01 -9.34 -15.45
N GLY A 243 10.14 -8.94 -16.03
CA GLY A 243 10.21 -8.56 -17.44
C GLY A 243 9.90 -9.78 -18.30
N LYS A 244 9.01 -9.64 -19.30
CA LYS A 244 8.96 -10.66 -20.38
C LYS A 244 10.36 -10.72 -21.00
N VAL A 245 10.95 -11.91 -21.01
CA VAL A 245 12.14 -12.18 -21.81
C VAL A 245 11.74 -11.88 -23.25
N ALA A 246 12.42 -10.90 -23.86
CA ALA A 246 12.20 -10.49 -25.25
C ALA A 246 12.69 -11.59 -26.20
#